data_7b24cc57e8df2df17f0a336394963865
#
_entry.id   7b24cc57e8df2df17f0a336394963865
#
_cell.length_a   1.000
_cell.length_b   1.000
_cell.length_c   1.000
_cell.angle_alpha   90.00
_cell.angle_beta   90.00
_cell.angle_gamma   90.00
#
_symmetry.space_group_name_H-M   'P 1'
#
loop_
_entity.id
_entity.type
_entity.pdbx_description
1 polymer ?
#
loop_
_entity_poly.entity_id
_entity_poly.type
_entity_poly.pdbx_seq_one_letter_code
_entity_poly.pdbx_strand_id
1 'polypeptide(L)'
;MSTAALSVFIRSVGVHAPERKLTNDDLSKLVDTNDEWIKTRSGISERRIAGPDENPSDMGAKAAAQAMQNAGLNPADIDLLIVATMTPDVPFPSTACLLQAKLGLRRDIPAFDVSAACSGFVFALQVGTDMLRSGRYRRALVVGTEKLSTVMDWQDRTTCVLFGDGAGAAIIETTDVPGVGILGNLLGSDGVNAELIHCVAGGSAKPATPETMAAREHCLRMNGKEVFKLAVRVMSESCQRVLAQCGVSSDEVAWFIPHQANSRILEAVASQLNVGLERFPSNLERYGNTSAASIPLALEEAWRNGQIKHGDLVLLVAFGSGLTWGATLLRWHEPRR
;
A
#
# COMPACT_ATOMS: atom_id res chain seq x y z
N MET A 1 7.08 30.02 -22.58
CA MET A 1 5.65 29.74 -22.34
C MET A 1 5.61 28.81 -21.13
N SER A 2 5.06 29.26 -20.01
CA SER A 2 4.87 28.40 -18.83
C SER A 2 3.78 27.39 -19.20
N THR A 3 4.17 26.16 -19.52
CA THR A 3 3.19 25.07 -19.63
C THR A 3 2.67 24.84 -18.22
N ALA A 4 1.38 25.13 -17.99
CA ALA A 4 0.74 24.76 -16.75
C ALA A 4 1.04 23.27 -16.47
N ALA A 5 1.52 22.96 -15.27
CA ALA A 5 1.84 21.59 -14.90
C ALA A 5 0.56 20.73 -15.02
N LEU A 6 0.64 19.62 -15.76
CA LEU A 6 -0.47 18.68 -15.91
C LEU A 6 -0.95 18.19 -14.54
N SER A 7 -2.25 18.24 -14.31
CA SER A 7 -2.85 17.58 -13.17
C SER A 7 -2.85 16.04 -13.39
N VAL A 8 -2.63 15.28 -12.33
CA VAL A 8 -2.67 13.81 -12.35
C VAL A 8 -3.69 13.35 -11.32
N PHE A 9 -4.61 12.51 -11.70
CA PHE A 9 -5.66 12.03 -10.81
C PHE A 9 -5.76 10.50 -10.82
N ILE A 10 -6.32 9.94 -9.75
CA ILE A 10 -6.67 8.52 -9.70
C ILE A 10 -7.99 8.34 -10.46
N ARG A 11 -7.92 7.68 -11.62
CA ARG A 11 -9.06 7.43 -12.48
C ARG A 11 -9.94 6.29 -11.98
N SER A 12 -9.31 5.26 -11.46
CA SER A 12 -9.97 4.07 -10.93
C SER A 12 -9.06 3.31 -9.98
N VAL A 13 -9.68 2.46 -9.16
CA VAL A 13 -9.02 1.52 -8.26
C VAL A 13 -9.59 0.14 -8.49
N GLY A 14 -8.77 -0.90 -8.32
CA GLY A 14 -9.17 -2.29 -8.33
C GLY A 14 -8.38 -3.07 -7.31
N VAL A 15 -8.94 -4.17 -6.80
CA VAL A 15 -8.36 -4.91 -5.69
C VAL A 15 -8.48 -6.41 -5.89
N HIS A 16 -7.60 -7.14 -5.23
CA HIS A 16 -7.74 -8.58 -5.07
C HIS A 16 -7.20 -8.99 -3.71
N ALA A 17 -7.98 -9.81 -3.01
CA ALA A 17 -7.55 -10.50 -1.80
C ALA A 17 -7.80 -12.00 -1.98
N PRO A 18 -6.86 -12.88 -1.54
CA PRO A 18 -7.03 -14.32 -1.61
C PRO A 18 -8.34 -14.79 -0.96
N GLU A 19 -8.89 -15.89 -1.46
CA GLU A 19 -10.16 -16.44 -0.93
C GLU A 19 -9.98 -17.05 0.47
N ARG A 20 -8.81 -17.68 0.72
CA ARG A 20 -8.53 -18.35 1.98
C ARG A 20 -8.45 -17.34 3.12
N LYS A 21 -9.30 -17.52 4.11
CA LYS A 21 -9.27 -16.81 5.38
C LYS A 21 -8.44 -17.59 6.38
N LEU A 22 -7.63 -16.88 7.16
CA LEU A 22 -6.97 -17.37 8.36
C LEU A 22 -7.51 -16.57 9.54
N THR A 23 -8.33 -17.20 10.37
CA THR A 23 -8.97 -16.56 11.53
C THR A 23 -8.04 -16.52 12.73
N ASN A 24 -8.39 -15.74 13.75
CA ASN A 24 -7.68 -15.75 15.02
C ASN A 24 -7.76 -17.12 15.72
N ASP A 25 -8.89 -17.82 15.59
CA ASP A 25 -9.04 -19.19 16.12
C ASP A 25 -8.15 -20.21 15.39
N ASP A 26 -7.88 -20.01 14.11
CA ASP A 26 -6.90 -20.85 13.40
C ASP A 26 -5.48 -20.57 13.87
N LEU A 27 -5.14 -19.30 14.12
CA LEU A 27 -3.82 -18.93 14.68
C LEU A 27 -3.61 -19.44 16.09
N SER A 28 -4.65 -19.54 16.92
CA SER A 28 -4.55 -20.10 18.27
C SER A 28 -4.16 -21.58 18.28
N LYS A 29 -4.31 -22.30 17.15
CA LYS A 29 -3.83 -23.68 16.96
C LYS A 29 -2.33 -23.75 16.61
N LEU A 30 -1.74 -22.63 16.18
CA LEU A 30 -0.34 -22.55 15.73
C LEU A 30 0.57 -21.93 16.77
N VAL A 31 0.10 -20.90 17.48
CA VAL A 31 0.87 -20.14 18.48
C VAL A 31 0.02 -19.87 19.72
N ASP A 32 0.66 -19.60 20.84
CA ASP A 32 0.01 -19.26 22.11
C ASP A 32 -0.65 -17.87 22.04
N THR A 33 -1.90 -17.82 21.56
CA THR A 33 -2.72 -16.63 21.38
C THR A 33 -4.21 -16.95 21.44
N ASN A 34 -5.07 -15.94 21.39
CA ASN A 34 -6.51 -16.08 21.26
C ASN A 34 -7.13 -14.86 20.54
N ASP A 35 -8.38 -14.97 20.14
CA ASP A 35 -9.11 -13.92 19.40
C ASP A 35 -9.14 -12.59 20.16
N GLU A 36 -9.44 -12.60 21.45
CA GLU A 36 -9.53 -11.40 22.29
C GLU A 36 -8.17 -10.67 22.35
N TRP A 37 -7.09 -11.43 22.56
CA TRP A 37 -5.74 -10.88 22.62
C TRP A 37 -5.32 -10.20 21.32
N ILE A 38 -5.63 -10.82 20.16
CA ILE A 38 -5.30 -10.27 18.84
C ILE A 38 -6.14 -9.03 18.56
N LYS A 39 -7.47 -9.11 18.73
CA LYS A 39 -8.40 -8.00 18.46
C LYS A 39 -8.09 -6.77 19.32
N THR A 40 -7.90 -6.95 20.61
CA THR A 40 -7.59 -5.84 21.53
C THR A 40 -6.30 -5.12 21.17
N ARG A 41 -5.31 -5.83 20.62
CA ARG A 41 -3.99 -5.27 20.29
C ARG A 41 -3.87 -4.74 18.87
N SER A 42 -4.60 -5.30 17.95
CA SER A 42 -4.44 -5.00 16.52
C SER A 42 -5.71 -4.56 15.80
N GLY A 43 -6.88 -4.92 16.31
CA GLY A 43 -8.15 -4.76 15.63
C GLY A 43 -8.42 -5.83 14.56
N ILE A 44 -7.59 -6.87 14.42
CA ILE A 44 -7.66 -7.87 13.36
C ILE A 44 -8.45 -9.09 13.81
N SER A 45 -9.47 -9.49 13.04
CA SER A 45 -10.26 -10.71 13.26
C SER A 45 -9.83 -11.85 12.33
N GLU A 46 -9.50 -11.52 11.09
CA GLU A 46 -9.03 -12.47 10.08
C GLU A 46 -8.04 -11.80 9.13
N ARG A 47 -7.30 -12.60 8.39
CA ARG A 47 -6.45 -12.16 7.28
C ARG A 47 -6.61 -13.10 6.11
N ARG A 48 -6.17 -12.64 4.94
CA ARG A 48 -6.18 -13.43 3.71
C ARG A 48 -4.83 -14.01 3.46
N ILE A 49 -4.78 -15.25 3.01
CA ILE A 49 -3.54 -15.99 2.76
C ILE A 49 -3.61 -16.56 1.35
N ALA A 50 -2.65 -16.18 0.52
CA ALA A 50 -2.52 -16.65 -0.85
C ALA A 50 -2.21 -18.16 -0.90
N GLY A 51 -2.75 -18.83 -1.89
CA GLY A 51 -2.44 -20.23 -2.17
C GLY A 51 -0.97 -20.42 -2.61
N PRO A 52 -0.48 -21.66 -2.66
CA PRO A 52 0.90 -21.93 -3.07
C PRO A 52 1.21 -21.38 -4.45
N ASP A 53 0.27 -21.48 -5.38
CA ASP A 53 0.42 -21.05 -6.78
C ASP A 53 -0.08 -19.64 -7.04
N GLU A 54 -0.50 -18.91 -6.03
CA GLU A 54 -0.93 -17.50 -6.14
C GLU A 54 0.17 -16.57 -5.66
N ASN A 55 0.92 -16.01 -6.61
CA ASN A 55 2.05 -15.13 -6.38
C ASN A 55 1.65 -13.64 -6.41
N PRO A 56 2.51 -12.72 -5.98
CA PRO A 56 2.23 -11.29 -6.04
C PRO A 56 1.84 -10.80 -7.44
N SER A 57 2.50 -11.30 -8.49
CA SER A 57 2.11 -10.95 -9.87
C SER A 57 0.72 -11.49 -10.26
N ASP A 58 0.26 -12.61 -9.70
CA ASP A 58 -1.09 -13.14 -9.94
C ASP A 58 -2.16 -12.29 -9.27
N MET A 59 -1.95 -11.96 -7.99
CA MET A 59 -2.83 -11.09 -7.24
C MET A 59 -2.87 -9.68 -7.86
N GLY A 60 -1.70 -9.14 -8.21
CA GLY A 60 -1.55 -7.85 -8.89
C GLY A 60 -2.28 -7.81 -10.22
N ALA A 61 -2.22 -8.90 -11.02
CA ALA A 61 -2.93 -8.99 -12.30
C ALA A 61 -4.46 -8.92 -12.13
N LYS A 62 -5.01 -9.60 -11.12
CA LYS A 62 -6.45 -9.55 -10.83
C LYS A 62 -6.89 -8.15 -10.38
N ALA A 63 -6.13 -7.50 -9.49
CA ALA A 63 -6.40 -6.14 -9.05
C ALA A 63 -6.30 -5.13 -10.19
N ALA A 64 -5.27 -5.24 -11.03
CA ALA A 64 -5.05 -4.39 -12.18
C ALA A 64 -6.14 -4.56 -13.26
N ALA A 65 -6.56 -5.80 -13.55
CA ALA A 65 -7.65 -6.07 -14.47
C ALA A 65 -8.96 -5.42 -14.00
N GLN A 66 -9.27 -5.51 -12.70
CA GLN A 66 -10.43 -4.83 -12.12
C GLN A 66 -10.31 -3.31 -12.24
N ALA A 67 -9.13 -2.71 -11.98
CA ALA A 67 -8.92 -1.27 -12.13
C ALA A 67 -9.12 -0.82 -13.59
N MET A 68 -8.61 -1.57 -14.57
CA MET A 68 -8.84 -1.28 -16.01
C MET A 68 -10.31 -1.41 -16.37
N GLN A 69 -11.00 -2.45 -15.89
CA GLN A 69 -12.43 -2.63 -16.12
C GLN A 69 -13.24 -1.47 -15.55
N ASN A 70 -12.96 -1.04 -14.33
CA ASN A 70 -13.62 0.10 -13.68
C ASN A 70 -13.39 1.41 -14.44
N ALA A 71 -12.23 1.55 -15.10
CA ALA A 71 -11.90 2.72 -15.93
C ALA A 71 -12.46 2.66 -17.36
N GLY A 72 -12.95 1.51 -17.82
CA GLY A 72 -13.29 1.27 -19.22
C GLY A 72 -12.07 1.30 -20.14
N LEU A 73 -10.93 0.81 -19.68
CA LEU A 73 -9.65 0.81 -20.38
C LEU A 73 -9.21 -0.60 -20.78
N ASN A 74 -8.45 -0.69 -21.87
CA ASN A 74 -7.81 -1.90 -22.35
C ASN A 74 -6.32 -1.90 -22.01
N PRO A 75 -5.63 -3.04 -22.06
CA PRO A 75 -4.18 -3.13 -21.84
C PRO A 75 -3.35 -2.18 -22.73
N ALA A 76 -3.79 -1.91 -23.95
CA ALA A 76 -3.13 -1.00 -24.90
C ALA A 76 -3.16 0.48 -24.47
N ASP A 77 -4.05 0.85 -23.55
CA ASP A 77 -4.21 2.22 -23.07
C ASP A 77 -3.22 2.61 -21.96
N ILE A 78 -2.46 1.65 -21.45
CA ILE A 78 -1.49 1.86 -20.37
C ILE A 78 -0.11 2.18 -20.96
N ASP A 79 0.54 3.22 -20.46
CA ASP A 79 1.83 3.72 -20.93
C ASP A 79 2.98 3.43 -19.96
N LEU A 80 2.66 3.07 -18.71
CA LEU A 80 3.63 2.88 -17.64
C LEU A 80 3.06 1.90 -16.61
N LEU A 81 3.88 0.96 -16.14
CA LEU A 81 3.55 0.05 -15.05
C LEU A 81 4.56 0.18 -13.92
N ILE A 82 4.08 0.44 -12.70
CA ILE A 82 4.90 0.49 -11.49
C ILE A 82 4.29 -0.44 -10.45
N VAL A 83 5.08 -1.36 -9.93
CA VAL A 83 4.66 -2.28 -8.87
C VAL A 83 5.41 -1.97 -7.58
N ALA A 84 4.67 -1.78 -6.50
CA ALA A 84 5.21 -1.69 -5.15
C ALA A 84 5.11 -3.05 -4.47
N THR A 85 6.24 -3.65 -4.16
CA THR A 85 6.31 -4.93 -3.44
C THR A 85 7.65 -5.09 -2.73
N MET A 86 7.65 -5.77 -1.59
CA MET A 86 8.83 -6.27 -0.90
C MET A 86 8.88 -7.80 -0.84
N THR A 87 7.85 -8.45 -1.41
CA THR A 87 7.73 -9.90 -1.55
C THR A 87 7.58 -10.27 -3.02
N PRO A 88 8.55 -9.92 -3.90
CA PRO A 88 8.43 -10.20 -5.34
C PRO A 88 8.34 -11.70 -5.59
N ASP A 89 7.79 -12.09 -6.76
CA ASP A 89 7.73 -13.51 -7.19
C ASP A 89 9.12 -14.16 -7.17
N VAL A 90 10.12 -13.44 -7.63
CA VAL A 90 11.54 -13.82 -7.66
C VAL A 90 12.40 -12.56 -7.50
N PRO A 91 13.69 -12.67 -7.13
CA PRO A 91 14.59 -11.49 -7.02
C PRO A 91 14.72 -10.71 -8.32
N PHE A 92 14.69 -11.39 -9.47
CA PHE A 92 14.65 -10.83 -10.83
C PHE A 92 14.13 -11.91 -11.82
N PRO A 93 13.37 -11.56 -12.87
CA PRO A 93 12.97 -10.19 -13.25
C PRO A 93 12.02 -9.55 -12.25
N SER A 94 11.76 -8.24 -12.41
CA SER A 94 10.80 -7.51 -11.58
C SER A 94 9.39 -8.12 -11.66
N THR A 95 8.64 -8.03 -10.57
CA THR A 95 7.22 -8.40 -10.54
C THR A 95 6.42 -7.64 -11.60
N ALA A 96 6.76 -6.37 -11.85
CA ALA A 96 6.15 -5.57 -12.91
C ALA A 96 6.33 -6.20 -14.30
N CYS A 97 7.49 -6.76 -14.64
CA CYS A 97 7.69 -7.44 -15.92
C CYS A 97 6.82 -8.71 -16.05
N LEU A 98 6.68 -9.47 -14.96
CA LEU A 98 5.79 -10.64 -14.93
C LEU A 98 4.33 -10.22 -15.07
N LEU A 99 3.95 -9.16 -14.38
CA LEU A 99 2.60 -8.58 -14.41
C LEU A 99 2.26 -8.02 -15.79
N GLN A 100 3.20 -7.33 -16.45
CA GLN A 100 3.06 -6.85 -17.82
C GLN A 100 2.67 -7.97 -18.78
N ALA A 101 3.35 -9.11 -18.69
CA ALA A 101 3.06 -10.26 -19.53
C ALA A 101 1.69 -10.88 -19.22
N LYS A 102 1.33 -11.04 -17.93
CA LYS A 102 0.03 -11.60 -17.50
C LYS A 102 -1.16 -10.73 -17.94
N LEU A 103 -1.00 -9.41 -17.96
CA LEU A 103 -2.02 -8.47 -18.38
C LEU A 103 -2.09 -8.25 -19.90
N GLY A 104 -1.10 -8.75 -20.65
CA GLY A 104 -1.01 -8.48 -22.10
C GLY A 104 -0.77 -6.99 -22.42
N LEU A 105 -0.09 -6.26 -21.53
CA LEU A 105 0.27 -4.86 -21.79
C LEU A 105 1.26 -4.77 -22.96
N ARG A 106 1.35 -3.59 -23.58
CA ARG A 106 2.34 -3.31 -24.62
C ARG A 106 3.76 -3.57 -24.12
N ARG A 107 4.63 -4.05 -24.99
CA ARG A 107 6.03 -4.40 -24.65
C ARG A 107 6.98 -3.21 -24.70
N ASP A 108 6.54 -2.10 -25.26
CA ASP A 108 7.31 -0.87 -25.44
C ASP A 108 7.10 0.16 -24.32
N ILE A 109 6.43 -0.24 -23.23
CA ILE A 109 6.24 0.59 -22.05
C ILE A 109 7.23 0.22 -20.94
N PRO A 110 7.66 1.19 -20.11
CA PRO A 110 8.44 0.87 -18.91
C PRO A 110 7.60 0.09 -17.89
N ALA A 111 8.21 -0.95 -17.31
CA ALA A 111 7.65 -1.75 -16.23
C ALA A 111 8.76 -2.04 -15.19
N PHE A 112 8.59 -1.61 -13.94
CA PHE A 112 9.58 -1.76 -12.88
C PHE A 112 8.96 -1.79 -11.49
N ASP A 113 9.71 -2.35 -10.53
CA ASP A 113 9.31 -2.42 -9.12
C ASP A 113 9.88 -1.25 -8.30
N VAL A 114 9.13 -0.85 -7.27
CA VAL A 114 9.54 0.06 -6.21
C VAL A 114 9.51 -0.70 -4.89
N SER A 115 10.65 -0.74 -4.19
CA SER A 115 10.77 -1.35 -2.88
C SER A 115 10.83 -0.26 -1.80
N ALA A 116 9.68 -0.01 -1.14
CA ALA A 116 9.55 0.90 -0.01
C ALA A 116 8.57 0.33 1.05
N ALA A 117 8.51 -0.99 1.13
CA ALA A 117 7.69 -1.75 2.08
C ALA A 117 6.25 -1.23 2.16
N CYS A 118 5.71 -1.06 3.38
CA CYS A 118 4.32 -0.61 3.57
C CYS A 118 4.03 0.79 2.99
N SER A 119 5.06 1.61 2.75
CA SER A 119 4.93 2.91 2.06
C SER A 119 4.98 2.78 0.53
N GLY A 120 5.23 1.59 0.01
CA GLY A 120 5.51 1.34 -1.40
C GLY A 120 4.47 1.89 -2.35
N PHE A 121 3.18 1.77 -2.03
CA PHE A 121 2.12 2.31 -2.87
C PHE A 121 2.19 3.85 -2.99
N VAL A 122 2.44 4.57 -1.89
CA VAL A 122 2.57 6.04 -1.90
C VAL A 122 3.82 6.47 -2.67
N PHE A 123 4.93 5.72 -2.54
CA PHE A 123 6.16 5.94 -3.33
C PHE A 123 5.90 5.72 -4.82
N ALA A 124 5.29 4.59 -5.20
CA ALA A 124 4.97 4.28 -6.59
C ALA A 124 3.99 5.29 -7.20
N LEU A 125 3.01 5.74 -6.41
CA LEU A 125 2.06 6.78 -6.80
C LEU A 125 2.76 8.11 -7.10
N GLN A 126 3.72 8.52 -6.25
CA GLN A 126 4.53 9.73 -6.47
C GLN A 126 5.39 9.59 -7.73
N VAL A 127 6.14 8.48 -7.87
CA VAL A 127 6.98 8.23 -9.04
C VAL A 127 6.14 8.27 -10.32
N GLY A 128 5.00 7.57 -10.35
CA GLY A 128 4.08 7.59 -11.47
C GLY A 128 3.56 8.98 -11.79
N THR A 129 3.17 9.74 -10.75
CA THR A 129 2.70 11.12 -10.90
C THR A 129 3.75 12.02 -11.56
N ASP A 130 5.01 11.95 -11.12
CA ASP A 130 6.06 12.79 -11.66
C ASP A 130 6.43 12.37 -13.10
N MET A 131 6.42 11.06 -13.38
CA MET A 131 6.61 10.57 -14.75
C MET A 131 5.48 11.03 -15.69
N LEU A 132 4.22 11.05 -15.24
CA LEU A 132 3.10 11.56 -16.04
C LEU A 132 3.20 13.08 -16.23
N ARG A 133 3.57 13.83 -15.20
CA ARG A 133 3.77 15.29 -15.28
C ARG A 133 4.85 15.72 -16.26
N SER A 134 5.78 14.81 -16.59
CA SER A 134 6.76 15.05 -17.66
C SER A 134 6.13 15.23 -19.05
N GLY A 135 4.86 14.85 -19.20
CA GLY A 135 4.12 14.87 -20.49
C GLY A 135 4.47 13.72 -21.44
N ARG A 136 5.39 12.83 -21.03
CA ARG A 136 5.82 11.68 -21.85
C ARG A 136 4.85 10.51 -21.82
N TYR A 137 4.16 10.34 -20.69
CA TYR A 137 3.19 9.28 -20.45
C TYR A 137 1.86 9.89 -20.06
N ARG A 138 0.77 9.27 -20.47
CA ARG A 138 -0.59 9.74 -20.18
C ARG A 138 -1.24 8.96 -19.05
N ARG A 139 -1.02 7.63 -19.02
CA ARG A 139 -1.64 6.72 -18.05
C ARG A 139 -0.62 5.79 -17.45
N ALA A 140 -0.62 5.70 -16.12
CA ALA A 140 0.15 4.70 -15.42
C ALA A 140 -0.76 3.77 -14.61
N LEU A 141 -0.38 2.50 -14.57
CA LEU A 141 -0.91 1.51 -13.67
C LEU A 141 0.05 1.38 -12.49
N VAL A 142 -0.42 1.72 -11.30
CA VAL A 142 0.32 1.64 -10.03
C VAL A 142 -0.28 0.52 -9.21
N VAL A 143 0.52 -0.48 -8.85
CA VAL A 143 0.07 -1.69 -8.15
C VAL A 143 0.84 -1.86 -6.86
N GLY A 144 0.14 -2.08 -5.75
CA GLY A 144 0.72 -2.60 -4.51
C GLY A 144 0.31 -4.06 -4.34
N THR A 145 1.25 -4.98 -4.21
CA THR A 145 0.96 -6.40 -4.09
C THR A 145 1.95 -7.10 -3.17
N GLU A 146 1.43 -7.93 -2.25
CA GLU A 146 2.27 -8.58 -1.25
C GLU A 146 1.79 -9.99 -0.91
N LYS A 147 2.74 -10.92 -0.77
CA LYS A 147 2.55 -12.25 -0.20
C LYS A 147 3.36 -12.39 1.09
N LEU A 148 2.95 -11.63 2.12
CA LEU A 148 3.67 -11.55 3.39
C LEU A 148 3.69 -12.88 4.14
N SER A 149 2.71 -13.76 3.87
CA SER A 149 2.66 -15.09 4.47
C SER A 149 3.92 -15.93 4.22
N THR A 150 4.71 -15.63 3.18
CA THR A 150 5.96 -16.32 2.85
C THR A 150 7.15 -15.90 3.72
N VAL A 151 7.08 -14.73 4.34
CA VAL A 151 8.14 -14.17 5.19
C VAL A 151 7.71 -14.11 6.67
N MET A 152 6.62 -14.78 7.04
CA MET A 152 6.17 -14.86 8.44
C MET A 152 6.85 -16.01 9.19
N ASP A 153 7.29 -15.74 10.39
CA ASP A 153 7.62 -16.77 11.37
C ASP A 153 6.32 -17.20 12.07
N TRP A 154 5.73 -18.30 11.61
CA TRP A 154 4.48 -18.83 12.15
C TRP A 154 4.59 -19.36 13.60
N GLN A 155 5.77 -19.22 14.24
CA GLN A 155 6.00 -19.52 15.64
C GLN A 155 6.21 -18.23 16.48
N ASP A 156 6.27 -17.07 15.83
CA ASP A 156 6.36 -15.76 16.49
C ASP A 156 5.00 -15.07 16.52
N ARG A 157 4.26 -15.20 17.63
CA ARG A 157 2.95 -14.56 17.81
C ARG A 157 3.00 -13.03 17.77
N THR A 158 4.18 -12.41 17.87
CA THR A 158 4.29 -10.94 17.85
C THR A 158 4.17 -10.36 16.46
N THR A 159 4.39 -11.17 15.43
CA THR A 159 4.35 -10.79 14.03
C THR A 159 3.30 -11.55 13.22
N CYS A 160 3.21 -12.88 13.32
CA CYS A 160 2.36 -13.71 12.47
C CYS A 160 0.85 -13.40 12.58
N VAL A 161 0.43 -12.79 13.69
CA VAL A 161 -0.98 -12.39 13.90
C VAL A 161 -1.38 -11.11 13.17
N LEU A 162 -0.43 -10.37 12.59
CA LEU A 162 -0.68 -9.05 12.04
C LEU A 162 -0.91 -9.05 10.52
N PHE A 163 -0.14 -9.85 9.78
CA PHE A 163 0.02 -9.68 8.34
C PHE A 163 -0.91 -10.60 7.54
N GLY A 164 -1.31 -10.09 6.38
CA GLY A 164 -2.07 -10.82 5.37
C GLY A 164 -1.55 -10.53 3.97
N ASP A 165 -2.06 -11.28 2.99
CA ASP A 165 -1.70 -11.19 1.58
C ASP A 165 -2.79 -10.43 0.81
N GLY A 166 -2.41 -9.74 -0.26
CA GLY A 166 -3.35 -9.04 -1.12
C GLY A 166 -2.69 -8.13 -2.15
N ALA A 167 -3.52 -7.58 -3.01
CA ALA A 167 -3.12 -6.62 -4.03
C ALA A 167 -4.18 -5.52 -4.20
N GLY A 168 -3.70 -4.33 -4.52
CA GLY A 168 -4.55 -3.25 -4.98
C GLY A 168 -3.84 -2.45 -6.06
N ALA A 169 -4.61 -1.94 -7.01
CA ALA A 169 -4.11 -1.22 -8.16
C ALA A 169 -4.87 0.09 -8.37
N ALA A 170 -4.18 1.13 -8.79
CA ALA A 170 -4.78 2.37 -9.22
C ALA A 170 -4.32 2.71 -10.64
N ILE A 171 -5.24 3.17 -11.48
CA ILE A 171 -4.90 3.84 -12.73
C ILE A 171 -4.84 5.34 -12.43
N ILE A 172 -3.69 5.93 -12.70
CA ILE A 172 -3.51 7.38 -12.67
C ILE A 172 -3.42 7.93 -14.09
N GLU A 173 -4.05 9.07 -14.32
CA GLU A 173 -4.16 9.69 -15.65
C GLU A 173 -3.93 11.20 -15.57
N THR A 174 -3.35 11.77 -16.63
CA THR A 174 -3.22 13.22 -16.77
C THR A 174 -4.56 13.87 -17.15
N THR A 175 -4.79 15.09 -16.68
CA THR A 175 -5.95 15.90 -17.05
C THR A 175 -5.58 17.39 -17.12
N ASP A 176 -6.28 18.14 -17.97
CA ASP A 176 -6.16 19.59 -18.06
C ASP A 176 -7.08 20.33 -17.06
N VAL A 177 -7.88 19.60 -16.28
CA VAL A 177 -8.77 20.18 -15.26
C VAL A 177 -7.90 20.67 -14.09
N PRO A 178 -7.90 21.97 -13.80
CA PRO A 178 -7.08 22.50 -12.73
C PRO A 178 -7.64 22.17 -11.34
N GLY A 179 -6.75 21.99 -10.35
CA GLY A 179 -7.13 21.83 -8.94
C GLY A 179 -7.75 20.48 -8.59
N VAL A 180 -7.66 19.48 -9.46
CA VAL A 180 -8.09 18.09 -9.21
C VAL A 180 -6.90 17.14 -9.18
N GLY A 181 -7.12 15.94 -8.66
CA GLY A 181 -6.11 14.90 -8.55
C GLY A 181 -5.09 15.18 -7.45
N ILE A 182 -3.85 14.77 -7.67
CA ILE A 182 -2.77 14.84 -6.68
C ILE A 182 -2.28 16.28 -6.53
N LEU A 183 -2.57 16.87 -5.37
CA LEU A 183 -2.27 18.25 -5.03
C LEU A 183 -0.89 18.40 -4.40
N GLY A 184 -0.49 17.44 -3.56
CA GLY A 184 0.80 17.45 -2.88
C GLY A 184 1.23 16.07 -2.43
N ASN A 185 2.54 15.89 -2.35
CA ASN A 185 3.18 14.65 -1.92
C ASN A 185 4.34 14.97 -0.98
N LEU A 186 4.59 14.05 -0.07
CA LEU A 186 5.77 14.05 0.81
C LEU A 186 6.25 12.63 0.96
N LEU A 187 7.54 12.39 0.70
CA LEU A 187 8.21 11.13 0.95
C LEU A 187 9.39 11.35 1.89
N GLY A 188 9.75 10.34 2.64
CA GLY A 188 10.92 10.35 3.51
C GLY A 188 11.39 8.95 3.86
N SER A 189 12.63 8.87 4.37
CA SER A 189 13.25 7.63 4.81
C SER A 189 14.23 7.87 5.97
N ASP A 190 14.46 6.84 6.77
CA ASP A 190 15.43 6.80 7.86
C ASP A 190 16.13 5.43 7.89
N GLY A 191 17.27 5.34 7.25
CA GLY A 191 18.08 4.12 7.22
C GLY A 191 18.81 3.80 8.53
N VAL A 192 18.91 4.74 9.46
CA VAL A 192 19.54 4.51 10.77
C VAL A 192 18.74 3.50 11.61
N ASN A 193 17.42 3.52 11.45
CA ASN A 193 16.48 2.65 12.17
C ASN A 193 16.01 1.44 11.35
N ALA A 194 16.74 1.03 10.31
CA ALA A 194 16.38 -0.06 9.41
C ALA A 194 16.12 -1.39 10.15
N GLU A 195 16.85 -1.67 11.21
CA GLU A 195 16.75 -2.91 11.98
C GLU A 195 15.45 -3.05 12.80
N LEU A 196 14.65 -1.99 12.90
CA LEU A 196 13.39 -2.07 13.64
C LEU A 196 12.33 -2.92 12.94
N ILE A 197 12.40 -3.02 11.58
CA ILE A 197 11.55 -3.92 10.78
C ILE A 197 12.41 -4.42 9.62
N HIS A 198 12.81 -5.68 9.63
CA HIS A 198 13.67 -6.23 8.58
C HIS A 198 13.58 -7.76 8.48
N CYS A 199 14.07 -8.30 7.36
CA CYS A 199 14.48 -9.72 7.25
C CYS A 199 16.01 -9.78 7.29
N VAL A 200 16.54 -10.66 8.13
CA VAL A 200 18.00 -10.74 8.36
C VAL A 200 18.72 -11.41 7.18
N ALA A 201 18.12 -12.46 6.62
CA ALA A 201 18.71 -13.26 5.55
C ALA A 201 17.80 -13.34 4.30
N GLY A 202 18.36 -13.85 3.22
CA GLY A 202 17.69 -13.96 1.92
C GLY A 202 18.19 -12.97 0.88
N GLY A 203 18.97 -11.95 1.30
CA GLY A 203 19.65 -11.00 0.41
C GLY A 203 21.13 -11.31 0.23
N SER A 204 21.82 -10.48 -0.53
CA SER A 204 23.25 -10.66 -0.85
C SER A 204 24.18 -10.51 0.35
N ALA A 205 23.80 -9.69 1.35
CA ALA A 205 24.60 -9.52 2.57
C ALA A 205 24.59 -10.79 3.44
N LYS A 206 23.49 -11.52 3.44
CA LYS A 206 23.34 -12.80 4.14
C LYS A 206 22.46 -13.73 3.30
N PRO A 207 23.03 -14.53 2.39
CA PRO A 207 22.25 -15.42 1.53
C PRO A 207 21.46 -16.47 2.29
N ALA A 208 20.41 -17.01 1.66
CA ALA A 208 19.69 -18.14 2.17
C ALA A 208 20.58 -19.40 2.14
N THR A 209 20.76 -20.01 3.32
CA THR A 209 21.48 -21.28 3.51
C THR A 209 20.64 -22.20 4.40
N PRO A 210 20.94 -23.51 4.48
CA PRO A 210 20.24 -24.39 5.43
C PRO A 210 20.26 -23.86 6.86
N GLU A 211 21.36 -23.25 7.29
CA GLU A 211 21.55 -22.70 8.64
C GLU A 211 20.67 -21.46 8.86
N THR A 212 20.65 -20.50 7.91
CA THR A 212 19.81 -19.30 8.03
C THR A 212 18.33 -19.63 7.95
N MET A 213 17.96 -20.65 7.16
CA MET A 213 16.59 -21.15 7.08
C MET A 213 16.18 -21.85 8.39
N ALA A 214 17.04 -22.70 8.96
CA ALA A 214 16.79 -23.35 10.25
C ALA A 214 16.66 -22.32 11.40
N ALA A 215 17.44 -21.23 11.35
CA ALA A 215 17.35 -20.11 12.30
C ALA A 215 16.18 -19.15 11.99
N ARG A 216 15.39 -19.40 10.94
CA ARG A 216 14.28 -18.55 10.50
C ARG A 216 14.65 -17.08 10.26
N GLU A 217 15.88 -16.83 9.83
CA GLU A 217 16.38 -15.48 9.59
C GLU A 217 15.82 -14.84 8.30
N HIS A 218 15.21 -15.64 7.43
CA HIS A 218 14.43 -15.18 6.26
C HIS A 218 13.05 -14.62 6.65
N CYS A 219 12.64 -14.77 7.91
CA CYS A 219 11.39 -14.25 8.41
C CYS A 219 11.52 -12.80 8.88
N LEU A 220 10.42 -12.07 8.75
CA LEU A 220 10.29 -10.70 9.22
C LEU A 220 10.51 -10.62 10.75
N ARG A 221 11.36 -9.68 11.17
CA ARG A 221 11.60 -9.31 12.57
C ARG A 221 11.10 -7.87 12.78
N MET A 222 10.49 -7.61 13.93
CA MET A 222 9.94 -6.28 14.24
C MET A 222 10.07 -5.95 15.73
N ASN A 223 10.59 -4.76 16.03
CA ASN A 223 10.47 -4.15 17.34
C ASN A 223 9.15 -3.34 17.44
N GLY A 224 8.05 -4.03 17.73
CA GLY A 224 6.71 -3.45 17.65
C GLY A 224 6.51 -2.21 18.52
N LYS A 225 7.19 -2.10 19.69
CA LYS A 225 7.07 -0.95 20.59
C LYS A 225 7.69 0.32 19.99
N GLU A 226 8.88 0.22 19.45
CA GLU A 226 9.56 1.38 18.85
C GLU A 226 8.94 1.75 17.50
N VAL A 227 8.57 0.75 16.71
CA VAL A 227 7.83 0.93 15.45
C VAL A 227 6.51 1.68 15.68
N PHE A 228 5.74 1.32 16.71
CA PHE A 228 4.49 2.02 17.05
C PHE A 228 4.72 3.52 17.30
N LYS A 229 5.69 3.86 18.15
CA LYS A 229 5.99 5.26 18.50
C LYS A 229 6.40 6.08 17.27
N LEU A 230 7.29 5.51 16.44
CA LEU A 230 7.78 6.16 15.24
C LEU A 230 6.68 6.29 14.19
N ALA A 231 5.88 5.24 13.97
CA ALA A 231 4.76 5.27 13.02
C ALA A 231 3.76 6.38 13.35
N VAL A 232 3.29 6.46 14.60
CA VAL A 232 2.34 7.50 15.03
C VAL A 232 2.91 8.89 14.81
N ARG A 233 4.13 9.14 15.27
CA ARG A 233 4.79 10.45 15.12
C ARG A 233 4.96 10.81 13.65
N VAL A 234 5.61 9.95 12.87
CA VAL A 234 6.00 10.25 11.49
C VAL A 234 4.81 10.37 10.55
N MET A 235 3.78 9.51 10.73
CA MET A 235 2.55 9.62 9.93
C MET A 235 1.82 10.93 10.23
N SER A 236 1.68 11.32 11.50
CA SER A 236 1.04 12.59 11.88
C SER A 236 1.80 13.80 11.35
N GLU A 237 3.13 13.84 11.53
CA GLU A 237 3.99 14.90 10.99
C GLU A 237 3.90 14.97 9.45
N SER A 238 3.83 13.83 8.76
CA SER A 238 3.71 13.78 7.30
C SER A 238 2.38 14.34 6.82
N CYS A 239 1.27 14.00 7.50
CA CYS A 239 -0.03 14.59 7.22
C CYS A 239 0.00 16.11 7.39
N GLN A 240 0.48 16.60 8.53
CA GLN A 240 0.56 18.04 8.81
C GLN A 240 1.41 18.78 7.77
N ARG A 241 2.55 18.22 7.38
CA ARG A 241 3.46 18.83 6.40
C ARG A 241 2.86 18.90 5.00
N VAL A 242 2.25 17.81 4.50
CA VAL A 242 1.63 17.83 3.17
C VAL A 242 0.41 18.76 3.12
N LEU A 243 -0.37 18.83 4.19
CA LEU A 243 -1.48 19.78 4.33
C LEU A 243 -0.99 21.22 4.29
N ALA A 244 0.04 21.55 5.08
CA ALA A 244 0.65 22.88 5.10
C ALA A 244 1.23 23.29 3.74
N GLN A 245 1.89 22.36 3.03
CA GLN A 245 2.39 22.58 1.65
C GLN A 245 1.29 22.92 0.66
N CYS A 246 0.08 22.36 0.86
CA CYS A 246 -1.07 22.60 -0.01
C CYS A 246 -1.97 23.76 0.48
N GLY A 247 -1.68 24.36 1.63
CA GLY A 247 -2.53 25.41 2.20
C GLY A 247 -3.90 24.91 2.64
N VAL A 248 -4.00 23.65 3.08
CA VAL A 248 -5.25 22.96 3.48
C VAL A 248 -5.19 22.63 4.96
N SER A 249 -6.30 22.82 5.68
CA SER A 249 -6.43 22.38 7.08
C SER A 249 -6.91 20.93 7.17
N SER A 250 -6.68 20.27 8.32
CA SER A 250 -7.15 18.88 8.55
C SER A 250 -8.68 18.78 8.52
N ASP A 251 -9.40 19.84 8.86
CA ASP A 251 -10.86 19.86 8.86
C ASP A 251 -11.46 19.83 7.45
N GLU A 252 -10.72 20.31 6.44
CA GLU A 252 -11.15 20.30 5.04
C GLU A 252 -10.97 18.91 4.38
N VAL A 253 -10.12 18.03 4.97
CA VAL A 253 -9.90 16.68 4.44
C VAL A 253 -11.11 15.81 4.76
N ALA A 254 -11.82 15.32 3.77
CA ALA A 254 -12.98 14.46 3.98
C ALA A 254 -12.58 13.08 4.51
N TRP A 255 -11.52 12.49 3.95
CA TRP A 255 -11.09 11.13 4.27
C TRP A 255 -9.58 11.01 4.40
N PHE A 256 -9.14 10.33 5.46
CA PHE A 256 -7.76 9.88 5.68
C PHE A 256 -7.69 8.39 5.42
N ILE A 257 -6.93 7.97 4.42
CA ILE A 257 -6.72 6.55 4.07
C ILE A 257 -5.30 6.15 4.49
N PRO A 258 -5.09 5.75 5.74
CA PRO A 258 -3.77 5.32 6.21
C PRO A 258 -3.46 3.91 5.77
N HIS A 259 -2.17 3.59 5.74
CA HIS A 259 -1.71 2.22 5.79
C HIS A 259 -2.38 1.47 6.96
N GLN A 260 -2.97 0.31 6.67
CA GLN A 260 -3.73 -0.51 7.62
C GLN A 260 -2.77 -1.40 8.43
N ALA A 261 -2.02 -0.80 9.36
CA ALA A 261 -1.03 -1.52 10.15
C ALA A 261 -1.61 -2.14 11.43
N ASN A 262 -2.38 -1.33 12.16
CA ASN A 262 -2.90 -1.64 13.50
C ASN A 262 -3.92 -0.57 13.89
N SER A 263 -5.09 -0.95 14.45
CA SER A 263 -6.14 0.00 14.84
C SER A 263 -5.66 1.08 15.81
N ARG A 264 -4.81 0.70 16.76
CA ARG A 264 -4.24 1.63 17.76
C ARG A 264 -3.34 2.71 17.14
N ILE A 265 -2.66 2.41 16.01
CA ILE A 265 -1.90 3.41 15.26
C ILE A 265 -2.87 4.38 14.59
N LEU A 266 -3.94 3.89 13.98
CA LEU A 266 -4.95 4.72 13.32
C LEU A 266 -5.62 5.67 14.34
N GLU A 267 -6.02 5.16 15.49
CA GLU A 267 -6.60 5.92 16.59
C GLU A 267 -5.64 7.02 17.09
N ALA A 268 -4.36 6.67 17.29
CA ALA A 268 -3.37 7.61 17.76
C ALA A 268 -3.06 8.71 16.74
N VAL A 269 -3.00 8.38 15.43
CA VAL A 269 -2.82 9.36 14.35
C VAL A 269 -4.02 10.28 14.24
N ALA A 270 -5.25 9.76 14.29
CA ALA A 270 -6.48 10.55 14.29
C ALA A 270 -6.50 11.55 15.46
N SER A 271 -6.16 11.08 16.67
CA SER A 271 -6.05 11.91 17.86
C SER A 271 -5.00 13.01 17.72
N GLN A 272 -3.79 12.71 17.18
CA GLN A 272 -2.73 13.73 16.99
C GLN A 272 -3.10 14.78 15.92
N LEU A 273 -3.90 14.39 14.93
CA LEU A 273 -4.41 15.32 13.92
C LEU A 273 -5.64 16.11 14.38
N ASN A 274 -6.18 15.77 15.55
CA ASN A 274 -7.43 16.29 16.10
C ASN A 274 -8.61 16.13 15.15
N VAL A 275 -8.73 14.94 14.53
CA VAL A 275 -9.83 14.57 13.63
C VAL A 275 -10.54 13.32 14.13
N GLY A 276 -11.83 13.19 13.81
CA GLY A 276 -12.64 12.04 14.21
C GLY A 276 -12.21 10.76 13.50
N LEU A 277 -12.21 9.63 14.21
CA LEU A 277 -11.81 8.32 13.68
C LEU A 277 -12.77 7.83 12.56
N GLU A 278 -14.00 8.31 12.54
CA GLU A 278 -14.98 8.03 11.48
C GLU A 278 -14.51 8.49 10.08
N ARG A 279 -13.54 9.39 10.01
CA ARG A 279 -12.89 9.86 8.76
C ARG A 279 -11.72 8.96 8.32
N PHE A 280 -11.46 7.86 9.05
CA PHE A 280 -10.42 6.87 8.77
C PHE A 280 -11.06 5.54 8.36
N PRO A 281 -11.49 5.37 7.10
CA PRO A 281 -11.98 4.08 6.63
C PRO A 281 -10.95 2.98 6.93
N SER A 282 -11.42 1.87 7.48
CA SER A 282 -10.57 0.74 7.82
C SER A 282 -11.21 -0.57 7.42
N ASN A 283 -10.41 -1.44 6.85
CA ASN A 283 -10.74 -2.82 6.53
C ASN A 283 -9.75 -3.81 7.18
N LEU A 284 -8.94 -3.29 8.10
CA LEU A 284 -7.92 -4.01 8.85
C LEU A 284 -8.47 -5.28 9.53
N GLU A 285 -9.69 -5.22 10.04
CA GLU A 285 -10.35 -6.35 10.72
C GLU A 285 -10.40 -7.59 9.84
N ARG A 286 -10.58 -7.42 8.51
CA ARG A 286 -10.84 -8.51 7.55
C ARG A 286 -9.62 -8.91 6.72
N TYR A 287 -8.64 -8.02 6.58
CA TYR A 287 -7.47 -8.25 5.71
C TYR A 287 -6.16 -8.29 6.49
N GLY A 288 -6.13 -7.77 7.73
CA GLY A 288 -4.87 -7.55 8.44
C GLY A 288 -4.00 -6.50 7.75
N ASN A 289 -2.73 -6.53 8.08
CA ASN A 289 -1.73 -5.67 7.44
C ASN A 289 -1.25 -6.32 6.12
N THR A 290 -1.67 -5.78 4.99
CA THR A 290 -1.28 -6.21 3.64
C THR A 290 -0.18 -5.31 3.03
N SER A 291 0.61 -4.63 3.87
CA SER A 291 1.74 -3.78 3.46
C SER A 291 1.36 -2.77 2.34
N ALA A 292 2.06 -2.78 1.19
CA ALA A 292 1.80 -1.87 0.07
C ALA A 292 0.39 -1.98 -0.53
N ALA A 293 -0.29 -3.12 -0.37
CA ALA A 293 -1.66 -3.30 -0.86
C ALA A 293 -2.72 -2.65 0.05
N SER A 294 -2.40 -2.29 1.29
CA SER A 294 -3.38 -1.89 2.29
C SER A 294 -4.11 -0.58 1.96
N ILE A 295 -3.39 0.44 1.48
CA ILE A 295 -4.00 1.72 1.07
C ILE A 295 -4.96 1.53 -0.11
N PRO A 296 -4.56 0.92 -1.25
CA PRO A 296 -5.49 0.77 -2.36
C PRO A 296 -6.67 -0.16 -2.03
N LEU A 297 -6.52 -1.16 -1.14
CA LEU A 297 -7.64 -1.96 -0.64
C LEU A 297 -8.66 -1.11 0.15
N ALA A 298 -8.19 -0.24 1.05
CA ALA A 298 -9.06 0.63 1.84
C ALA A 298 -9.68 1.75 0.98
N LEU A 299 -8.91 2.30 0.03
CA LEU A 299 -9.35 3.34 -0.89
C LEU A 299 -10.48 2.84 -1.82
N GLU A 300 -10.29 1.65 -2.43
CA GLU A 300 -11.31 1.05 -3.31
C GLU A 300 -12.61 0.83 -2.56
N GLU A 301 -12.53 0.29 -1.36
CA GLU A 301 -13.70 -0.01 -0.56
C GLU A 301 -14.46 1.26 -0.15
N ALA A 302 -13.75 2.30 0.30
CA ALA A 302 -14.35 3.58 0.63
C ALA A 302 -15.00 4.26 -0.60
N TRP A 303 -14.34 4.17 -1.76
CA TRP A 303 -14.88 4.69 -3.01
C TRP A 303 -16.10 3.90 -3.48
N ARG A 304 -16.01 2.58 -3.55
CA ARG A 304 -17.11 1.70 -3.99
C ARG A 304 -18.34 1.80 -3.10
N ASN A 305 -18.16 2.02 -1.81
CA ASN A 305 -19.26 2.21 -0.86
C ASN A 305 -19.86 3.63 -0.92
N GLY A 306 -19.37 4.51 -1.82
CA GLY A 306 -19.88 5.87 -1.98
C GLY A 306 -19.53 6.83 -0.84
N GLN A 307 -18.55 6.46 -0.01
CA GLN A 307 -18.01 7.36 1.02
C GLN A 307 -17.25 8.50 0.34
N ILE A 308 -16.28 8.17 -0.53
CA ILE A 308 -15.51 9.15 -1.29
C ILE A 308 -16.32 9.65 -2.49
N LYS A 309 -16.47 10.97 -2.60
CA LYS A 309 -17.25 11.64 -3.64
C LYS A 309 -16.37 12.58 -4.47
N HIS A 310 -16.84 12.91 -5.67
CA HIS A 310 -16.20 13.91 -6.50
C HIS A 310 -16.02 15.23 -5.75
N GLY A 311 -14.79 15.76 -5.74
CA GLY A 311 -14.41 17.00 -5.07
C GLY A 311 -13.86 16.81 -3.64
N ASP A 312 -14.05 15.65 -3.02
CA ASP A 312 -13.53 15.37 -1.68
C ASP A 312 -12.00 15.47 -1.65
N LEU A 313 -11.47 16.06 -0.58
CA LEU A 313 -10.07 15.98 -0.25
C LEU A 313 -9.79 14.65 0.48
N VAL A 314 -8.88 13.87 -0.08
CA VAL A 314 -8.47 12.57 0.45
C VAL A 314 -6.97 12.59 0.73
N LEU A 315 -6.57 12.15 1.91
CA LEU A 315 -5.16 12.09 2.32
C LEU A 315 -4.75 10.64 2.53
N LEU A 316 -3.80 10.16 1.71
CA LEU A 316 -3.16 8.87 1.87
C LEU A 316 -1.91 9.04 2.73
N VAL A 317 -1.67 8.15 3.70
CA VAL A 317 -0.47 8.19 4.53
C VAL A 317 0.02 6.80 4.89
N ALA A 318 1.32 6.58 4.81
CA ALA A 318 1.96 5.30 5.11
C ALA A 318 3.27 5.48 5.88
N PHE A 319 3.60 4.42 6.62
CA PHE A 319 4.88 4.20 7.28
C PHE A 319 5.24 2.71 7.16
N GLY A 320 6.51 2.39 6.96
CA GLY A 320 6.96 1.02 6.80
C GLY A 320 8.45 0.82 7.05
N SER A 321 8.88 -0.42 6.79
CA SER A 321 10.30 -0.79 6.86
C SER A 321 11.17 0.09 5.98
N GLY A 322 12.41 0.26 6.42
CA GLY A 322 13.40 1.05 5.72
C GLY A 322 14.18 1.98 6.67
N LEU A 323 13.66 2.78 7.60
CA LEU A 323 12.23 3.11 7.61
C LEU A 323 11.86 3.98 6.42
N THR A 324 10.64 3.88 5.94
CA THR A 324 10.12 4.73 4.88
C THR A 324 8.73 5.27 5.25
N TRP A 325 8.37 6.44 4.74
CA TRP A 325 7.04 7.02 4.94
C TRP A 325 6.64 7.94 3.80
N GLY A 326 5.36 8.19 3.68
CA GLY A 326 4.87 9.14 2.72
C GLY A 326 3.44 9.58 3.01
N ALA A 327 3.09 10.75 2.51
CA ALA A 327 1.74 11.27 2.51
C ALA A 327 1.42 11.90 1.16
N THR A 328 0.20 11.66 0.66
CA THR A 328 -0.32 12.22 -0.58
C THR A 328 -1.67 12.86 -0.31
N LEU A 329 -1.79 14.17 -0.57
CA LEU A 329 -3.08 14.86 -0.60
C LEU A 329 -3.59 14.91 -2.03
N LEU A 330 -4.83 14.52 -2.21
CA LEU A 330 -5.49 14.57 -3.51
C LEU A 330 -6.92 15.11 -3.39
N ARG A 331 -7.40 15.75 -4.47
CA ARG A 331 -8.82 16.03 -4.66
C ARG A 331 -9.41 14.97 -5.57
N TRP A 332 -10.36 14.20 -5.03
CA TRP A 332 -10.98 13.10 -5.77
C TRP A 332 -11.69 13.62 -7.02
N HIS A 333 -11.39 13.04 -8.15
CA HIS A 333 -11.94 13.46 -9.44
C HIS A 333 -12.59 12.27 -10.14
N GLU A 334 -13.88 12.39 -10.40
CA GLU A 334 -14.61 11.45 -11.24
C GLU A 334 -14.86 12.12 -12.59
N PRO A 335 -14.18 11.69 -13.66
CA PRO A 335 -14.41 12.25 -14.98
C PRO A 335 -15.88 12.00 -15.39
N ARG A 336 -16.53 13.01 -15.97
CA ARG A 336 -17.89 12.84 -16.51
C ARG A 336 -17.84 11.73 -17.56
N ARG A 337 -18.75 10.77 -17.44
CA ARG A 337 -18.91 9.66 -18.38
C ARG A 337 -19.32 10.18 -19.76
#